data_7789f8a9b69edab134793d1d3f9ece8e
#
_entry.id   7789f8a9b69edab134793d1d3f9ece8e
#
_cell.length_a   1.000
_cell.length_b   1.000
_cell.length_c   1.000
_cell.angle_alpha   90.00
_cell.angle_beta   90.00
_cell.angle_gamma   90.00
#
_symmetry.space_group_name_H-M   'P 1'
#
loop_
_entity.id
_entity.type
_entity.pdbx_description
1 polymer ?
#
loop_
_entity_poly.entity_id
_entity_poly.type
_entity_poly.pdbx_seq_one_letter_code
_entity_poly.pdbx_strand_id
1 'polypeptide(L)'
;MTQQASAAIGTVVSLWRYPVKSMMGEELNSSHVTERGLIGDRTYAVVDKQTGKVASAKNPRKWGKLFDFRSIFVESSHDVNDIPPVRITFPDGSNIFSNHQPEDNMDYSLSKVFGREVRLMKASGFEKPSYEEYWPDIDGLAQRETVTDENMPSKTFFDISVIHIMTTSTINRLRELYPEGRFEVRRFRPNIVVESAASKEKDFIENSW
;
A
#
# COMPACT_ATOMS: atom_id res chain seq x y z
N MET A 1 -18.25 -6.59 -37.86
CA MET A 1 -17.09 -7.13 -37.14
C MET A 1 -17.57 -7.54 -35.76
N THR A 2 -17.80 -8.81 -35.52
CA THR A 2 -18.20 -9.36 -34.21
C THR A 2 -16.96 -9.36 -33.33
N GLN A 3 -16.97 -8.49 -32.32
CA GLN A 3 -15.98 -8.55 -31.20
C GLN A 3 -16.14 -9.93 -30.55
N GLN A 4 -15.18 -10.79 -30.74
CA GLN A 4 -15.07 -12.03 -29.96
C GLN A 4 -14.88 -11.58 -28.50
N ALA A 5 -15.86 -11.84 -27.65
CA ALA A 5 -15.72 -11.66 -26.22
C ALA A 5 -14.55 -12.56 -25.77
N SER A 6 -13.46 -11.98 -25.31
CA SER A 6 -12.37 -12.74 -24.70
C SER A 6 -12.95 -13.49 -23.50
N ALA A 7 -12.64 -14.78 -23.38
CA ALA A 7 -13.06 -15.55 -22.23
C ALA A 7 -12.55 -14.89 -20.95
N ALA A 8 -13.39 -14.78 -19.92
CA ALA A 8 -12.98 -14.24 -18.64
C ALA A 8 -11.85 -15.08 -18.06
N ILE A 9 -10.75 -14.45 -17.67
CA ILE A 9 -9.58 -15.13 -17.09
C ILE A 9 -9.76 -15.44 -15.60
N GLY A 10 -10.72 -14.80 -14.94
CA GLY A 10 -11.01 -15.01 -13.52
C GLY A 10 -12.11 -14.10 -13.00
N THR A 11 -12.36 -14.21 -11.72
CA THR A 11 -13.33 -13.40 -10.98
C THR A 11 -12.61 -12.59 -9.90
N VAL A 12 -12.92 -11.30 -9.79
CA VAL A 12 -12.41 -10.48 -8.69
C VAL A 12 -13.10 -10.91 -7.41
N VAL A 13 -12.32 -11.39 -6.43
CA VAL A 13 -12.85 -11.87 -5.14
C VAL A 13 -12.64 -10.87 -3.99
N SER A 14 -11.70 -9.95 -4.12
CA SER A 14 -11.61 -8.80 -3.21
C SER A 14 -10.90 -7.60 -3.86
N LEU A 15 -11.30 -6.41 -3.43
CA LEU A 15 -10.70 -5.12 -3.82
C LEU A 15 -10.22 -4.41 -2.56
N TRP A 16 -9.02 -3.85 -2.62
CA TRP A 16 -8.40 -3.17 -1.50
C TRP A 16 -7.86 -1.81 -1.90
N ARG A 17 -8.03 -0.85 -1.01
CA ARG A 17 -7.42 0.47 -1.10
C ARG A 17 -6.61 0.75 0.16
N TYR A 18 -5.47 1.40 -0.01
CA TYR A 18 -4.54 1.76 1.06
C TYR A 18 -4.33 3.27 1.04
N PRO A 19 -5.20 4.06 1.69
CA PRO A 19 -5.13 5.53 1.63
C PRO A 19 -3.78 6.09 2.05
N VAL A 20 -3.13 5.48 3.05
CA VAL A 20 -1.81 5.89 3.55
C VAL A 20 -0.75 4.85 3.19
N LYS A 21 0.36 5.30 2.62
CA LYS A 21 1.50 4.43 2.30
C LYS A 21 1.94 3.63 3.51
N SER A 22 2.20 2.34 3.30
CA SER A 22 2.68 1.37 4.30
C SER A 22 1.73 1.08 5.48
N MET A 23 0.58 1.72 5.60
CA MET A 23 -0.46 1.34 6.57
C MET A 23 -1.38 0.27 5.99
N MET A 24 -2.09 -0.46 6.85
CA MET A 24 -3.19 -1.34 6.45
C MET A 24 -4.35 -0.49 5.90
N GLY A 25 -5.09 -1.06 4.97
CA GLY A 25 -6.12 -0.34 4.23
C GLY A 25 -7.54 -0.83 4.52
N GLU A 26 -8.41 -0.62 3.53
CA GLU A 26 -9.83 -0.94 3.54
C GLU A 26 -10.19 -1.85 2.37
N GLU A 27 -11.14 -2.76 2.59
CA GLU A 27 -11.75 -3.56 1.54
C GLU A 27 -12.91 -2.78 0.92
N LEU A 28 -13.07 -2.89 -0.39
CA LEU A 28 -14.05 -2.14 -1.18
C LEU A 28 -14.98 -3.09 -1.94
N ASN A 29 -16.25 -2.70 -2.10
CA ASN A 29 -17.19 -3.39 -3.00
C ASN A 29 -16.99 -2.98 -4.47
N SER A 30 -16.51 -1.75 -4.70
CA SER A 30 -16.22 -1.21 -6.03
C SER A 30 -15.22 -0.09 -5.96
N SER A 31 -14.53 0.17 -7.06
CA SER A 31 -13.62 1.32 -7.20
C SER A 31 -13.49 1.71 -8.66
N HIS A 32 -13.16 2.98 -8.91
CA HIS A 32 -12.76 3.45 -10.22
C HIS A 32 -11.26 3.26 -10.42
N VAL A 33 -10.89 2.74 -11.59
CA VAL A 33 -9.49 2.61 -12.02
C VAL A 33 -9.15 3.82 -12.89
N THR A 34 -8.03 4.44 -12.60
CA THR A 34 -7.50 5.58 -13.34
C THR A 34 -6.06 5.30 -13.77
N GLU A 35 -5.45 6.20 -14.53
CA GLU A 35 -4.00 6.14 -14.85
C GLU A 35 -3.12 6.17 -13.59
N ARG A 36 -3.67 6.62 -12.45
CA ARG A 36 -3.00 6.66 -11.14
C ARG A 36 -3.42 5.52 -10.23
N GLY A 37 -3.94 4.42 -10.77
CA GLY A 37 -4.45 3.29 -10.00
C GLY A 37 -5.86 3.49 -9.47
N LEU A 38 -6.20 2.85 -8.36
CA LEU A 38 -7.51 3.03 -7.72
C LEU A 38 -7.60 4.41 -7.09
N ILE A 39 -8.77 5.07 -7.25
CA ILE A 39 -8.98 6.41 -6.68
C ILE A 39 -8.69 6.38 -5.17
N GLY A 40 -7.81 7.29 -4.75
CA GLY A 40 -7.43 7.48 -3.35
C GLY A 40 -6.36 6.50 -2.84
N ASP A 41 -5.90 5.54 -3.67
CA ASP A 41 -4.86 4.61 -3.23
C ASP A 41 -3.52 5.34 -3.06
N ARG A 42 -2.86 5.15 -1.91
CA ARG A 42 -1.56 5.76 -1.51
C ARG A 42 -1.50 7.29 -1.73
N THR A 43 -2.62 7.95 -1.46
CA THR A 43 -2.73 9.42 -1.60
C THR A 43 -2.03 10.16 -0.47
N TYR A 44 -1.90 9.51 0.69
CA TYR A 44 -1.22 10.05 1.86
C TYR A 44 0.03 9.24 2.20
N ALA A 45 0.97 9.89 2.87
CA ALA A 45 2.10 9.23 3.51
C ALA A 45 2.52 9.99 4.77
N VAL A 46 3.13 9.26 5.70
CA VAL A 46 3.89 9.86 6.80
C VAL A 46 5.24 10.30 6.27
N VAL A 47 5.66 11.50 6.62
CA VAL A 47 6.94 12.10 6.19
C VAL A 47 7.75 12.47 7.42
N ASP A 48 9.00 12.04 7.45
CA ASP A 48 9.98 12.41 8.46
C ASP A 48 10.35 13.88 8.29
N LYS A 49 10.11 14.71 9.31
CA LYS A 49 10.38 16.15 9.24
C LYS A 49 11.87 16.47 9.16
N GLN A 50 12.71 15.62 9.71
CA GLN A 50 14.15 15.85 9.75
C GLN A 50 14.81 15.61 8.39
N THR A 51 14.38 14.55 7.68
CA THR A 51 14.99 14.15 6.41
C THR A 51 14.17 14.56 5.19
N GLY A 52 12.89 14.90 5.37
CA GLY A 52 11.95 15.14 4.29
C GLY A 52 11.53 13.87 3.53
N LYS A 53 12.01 12.69 3.93
CA LYS A 53 11.74 11.42 3.27
C LYS A 53 10.41 10.81 3.71
N VAL A 54 9.80 10.08 2.80
CA VAL A 54 8.56 9.34 3.05
C VAL A 54 8.86 8.11 3.90
N ALA A 55 8.09 7.91 4.95
CA ALA A 55 8.16 6.71 5.79
C ALA A 55 7.69 5.49 4.99
N SER A 56 8.54 4.50 4.87
CA SER A 56 8.27 3.26 4.15
C SER A 56 8.58 2.04 4.99
N ALA A 57 7.66 1.06 5.00
CA ALA A 57 7.89 -0.23 5.64
C ALA A 57 9.02 -1.04 4.99
N LYS A 58 9.55 -0.62 3.85
CA LYS A 58 10.77 -1.17 3.26
C LYS A 58 12.03 -0.87 4.10
N ASN A 59 11.95 0.07 5.04
CA ASN A 59 12.91 0.19 6.13
C ASN A 59 12.24 -0.20 7.47
N PRO A 60 12.08 -1.51 7.76
CA PRO A 60 11.35 -2.00 8.92
C PRO A 60 12.02 -1.64 10.25
N ARG A 61 13.33 -1.41 10.26
CA ARG A 61 14.06 -0.96 11.46
C ARG A 61 13.59 0.42 11.93
N LYS A 62 13.23 1.27 10.98
CA LYS A 62 12.79 2.65 11.23
C LYS A 62 11.27 2.79 11.26
N TRP A 63 10.56 2.05 10.39
CA TRP A 63 9.14 2.26 10.10
C TRP A 63 8.27 1.00 10.21
N GLY A 64 8.78 -0.09 10.80
CA GLY A 64 8.06 -1.36 10.91
C GLY A 64 6.68 -1.25 11.56
N LYS A 65 6.51 -0.31 12.50
CA LYS A 65 5.22 -0.03 13.14
C LYS A 65 4.12 0.48 12.20
N LEU A 66 4.44 0.93 10.98
CA LEU A 66 3.42 1.40 10.03
C LEU A 66 2.36 0.34 9.73
N PHE A 67 2.72 -0.94 9.73
CA PHE A 67 1.77 -2.03 9.50
C PHE A 67 0.77 -2.26 10.65
N ASP A 68 1.03 -1.69 11.83
CA ASP A 68 0.13 -1.79 12.97
C ASP A 68 -1.01 -0.75 12.90
N PHE A 69 -0.91 0.22 11.98
CA PHE A 69 -1.93 1.23 11.73
C PHE A 69 -2.87 0.79 10.62
N ARG A 70 -4.11 1.25 10.70
CA ARG A 70 -5.09 1.11 9.62
C ARG A 70 -5.60 2.48 9.18
N SER A 71 -5.69 2.67 7.87
CA SER A 71 -6.22 3.91 7.29
C SER A 71 -7.43 3.61 6.40
N ILE A 72 -8.47 4.42 6.53
CA ILE A 72 -9.64 4.37 5.67
C ILE A 72 -10.10 5.80 5.37
N PHE A 73 -10.76 6.02 4.25
CA PHE A 73 -11.44 7.28 4.03
C PHE A 73 -12.74 7.36 4.84
N VAL A 74 -13.09 8.57 5.28
CA VAL A 74 -14.36 8.80 6.02
C VAL A 74 -15.56 8.83 5.09
N GLU A 75 -15.33 9.08 3.79
CA GLU A 75 -16.35 9.18 2.74
C GLU A 75 -15.85 8.49 1.47
N SER A 76 -16.78 8.11 0.61
CA SER A 76 -16.43 7.60 -0.72
C SER A 76 -15.90 8.74 -1.59
N SER A 77 -14.76 8.56 -2.24
CA SER A 77 -14.28 9.47 -3.28
C SER A 77 -14.64 8.94 -4.65
N HIS A 78 -15.17 9.80 -5.49
CA HIS A 78 -15.47 9.52 -6.89
C HIS A 78 -14.64 10.40 -7.85
N ASP A 79 -13.87 11.35 -7.32
CA ASP A 79 -13.00 12.26 -8.05
C ASP A 79 -11.57 12.19 -7.53
N VAL A 80 -10.62 12.10 -8.47
CA VAL A 80 -9.17 12.10 -8.16
C VAL A 80 -8.68 13.42 -7.55
N ASN A 81 -9.41 14.50 -7.75
CA ASN A 81 -9.08 15.83 -7.23
C ASN A 81 -9.76 16.13 -5.89
N ASP A 82 -10.79 15.37 -5.53
CA ASP A 82 -11.52 15.50 -4.27
C ASP A 82 -11.24 14.30 -3.37
N ILE A 83 -10.09 14.34 -2.70
CA ILE A 83 -9.64 13.28 -1.80
C ILE A 83 -10.18 13.56 -0.40
N PRO A 84 -11.07 12.69 0.11
CA PRO A 84 -11.68 12.86 1.42
C PRO A 84 -10.65 12.83 2.56
N PRO A 85 -11.07 13.29 3.75
CA PRO A 85 -10.29 13.07 4.96
C PRO A 85 -10.05 11.59 5.23
N VAL A 86 -8.88 11.28 5.76
CA VAL A 86 -8.52 9.92 6.17
C VAL A 86 -8.68 9.77 7.68
N ARG A 87 -9.27 8.67 8.11
CA ARG A 87 -9.24 8.18 9.48
C ARG A 87 -8.09 7.21 9.63
N ILE A 88 -7.23 7.45 10.61
CA ILE A 88 -6.15 6.54 10.99
C ILE A 88 -6.51 5.91 12.34
N THR A 89 -6.58 4.58 12.37
CA THR A 89 -6.70 3.79 13.58
C THR A 89 -5.32 3.38 14.05
N PHE A 90 -4.99 3.71 15.28
CA PHE A 90 -3.73 3.43 15.95
C PHE A 90 -3.70 1.99 16.51
N PRO A 91 -2.52 1.46 16.88
CA PRO A 91 -2.40 0.12 17.45
C PRO A 91 -3.19 -0.09 18.75
N ASP A 92 -3.45 0.96 19.51
CA ASP A 92 -4.26 0.93 20.74
C ASP A 92 -5.77 1.02 20.49
N GLY A 93 -6.20 1.09 19.22
CA GLY A 93 -7.59 1.21 18.79
C GLY A 93 -8.12 2.64 18.74
N SER A 94 -7.35 3.65 19.17
CA SER A 94 -7.74 5.05 19.05
C SER A 94 -7.80 5.49 17.60
N ASN A 95 -8.65 6.49 17.29
CA ASN A 95 -8.84 7.01 15.96
C ASN A 95 -8.55 8.50 15.90
N ILE A 96 -7.86 8.91 14.85
CA ILE A 96 -7.65 10.32 14.53
C ILE A 96 -8.04 10.56 13.07
N PHE A 97 -8.56 11.77 12.79
CA PHE A 97 -9.03 12.19 11.47
C PHE A 97 -8.17 13.31 10.94
N SER A 98 -7.83 13.28 9.66
CA SER A 98 -6.94 14.25 9.03
C SER A 98 -7.53 15.64 8.85
N ASN A 99 -8.83 15.83 9.08
CA ASN A 99 -9.55 17.11 9.01
C ASN A 99 -9.90 17.69 10.38
N HIS A 100 -9.51 17.03 11.48
CA HIS A 100 -9.76 17.58 12.82
C HIS A 100 -8.72 18.66 13.15
N GLN A 101 -9.22 19.79 13.64
CA GLN A 101 -8.42 20.88 14.17
C GLN A 101 -8.22 20.70 15.70
N PRO A 102 -7.07 21.03 16.24
CA PRO A 102 -5.90 21.51 15.50
C PRO A 102 -5.21 20.38 14.73
N GLU A 103 -4.73 20.68 13.53
CA GLU A 103 -3.98 19.76 12.65
C GLU A 103 -2.78 19.11 13.36
N ASP A 104 -2.24 19.81 14.33
CA ASP A 104 -1.12 19.35 15.16
C ASP A 104 -1.39 18.01 15.87
N ASN A 105 -2.66 17.66 16.08
CA ASN A 105 -3.00 16.46 16.83
C ASN A 105 -2.63 15.17 16.08
N MET A 106 -2.77 15.13 14.75
CA MET A 106 -2.40 13.98 13.92
C MET A 106 -0.87 13.82 13.90
N ASP A 107 -0.15 14.88 13.56
CA ASP A 107 1.31 14.90 13.48
C ASP A 107 1.95 14.61 14.84
N TYR A 108 1.42 15.21 15.90
CA TYR A 108 1.87 14.96 17.27
C TYR A 108 1.68 13.50 17.67
N SER A 109 0.50 12.94 17.44
CA SER A 109 0.18 11.56 17.82
C SER A 109 1.00 10.54 17.03
N LEU A 110 1.19 10.75 15.73
CA LEU A 110 2.08 9.93 14.92
C LEU A 110 3.53 10.04 15.39
N SER A 111 4.00 11.28 15.65
CA SER A 111 5.36 11.52 16.14
C SER A 111 5.65 10.81 17.45
N LYS A 112 4.68 10.80 18.36
CA LYS A 112 4.79 10.09 19.65
C LYS A 112 4.98 8.58 19.47
N VAL A 113 4.22 7.93 18.56
CA VAL A 113 4.32 6.49 18.33
C VAL A 113 5.62 6.13 17.62
N PHE A 114 6.05 6.95 16.65
CA PHE A 114 7.30 6.69 15.92
C PHE A 114 8.56 7.14 16.66
N GLY A 115 8.43 7.92 17.75
CA GLY A 115 9.56 8.45 18.50
C GLY A 115 10.42 9.44 17.71
N ARG A 116 9.81 10.12 16.72
CA ARG A 116 10.44 11.11 15.85
C ARG A 116 9.42 12.07 15.28
N GLU A 117 9.86 13.27 14.94
CA GLU A 117 8.96 14.25 14.34
C GLU A 117 8.56 13.86 12.93
N VAL A 118 7.28 13.64 12.74
CA VAL A 118 6.68 13.29 11.44
C VAL A 118 5.47 14.16 11.16
N ARG A 119 5.01 14.13 9.90
CA ARG A 119 3.75 14.73 9.49
C ARG A 119 3.04 13.86 8.46
N LEU A 120 1.72 13.91 8.43
CA LEU A 120 0.92 13.29 7.38
C LEU A 120 0.80 14.27 6.20
N MET A 121 1.14 13.81 4.99
CA MET A 121 1.13 14.64 3.79
C MET A 121 0.39 13.99 2.64
N LYS A 122 -0.24 14.83 1.79
CA LYS A 122 -0.82 14.40 0.51
C LYS A 122 0.26 14.32 -0.57
N ALA A 123 0.13 13.34 -1.46
CA ALA A 123 1.06 13.13 -2.59
C ALA A 123 1.13 14.33 -3.53
N SER A 124 0.00 15.04 -3.73
CA SER A 124 -0.06 16.25 -4.56
C SER A 124 0.89 17.37 -4.11
N GLY A 125 1.31 17.37 -2.86
CA GLY A 125 2.28 18.32 -2.30
C GLY A 125 3.76 17.94 -2.52
N PHE A 126 4.02 16.80 -3.20
CA PHE A 126 5.38 16.29 -3.41
C PHE A 126 5.77 16.21 -4.87
N GLU A 127 6.79 16.99 -5.28
CA GLU A 127 7.34 16.91 -6.64
C GLU A 127 8.32 15.75 -6.81
N LYS A 128 9.14 15.49 -5.79
CA LYS A 128 10.18 14.44 -5.82
C LYS A 128 10.17 13.65 -4.51
N PRO A 129 9.15 12.82 -4.26
CA PRO A 129 9.13 12.00 -3.07
C PRO A 129 10.22 10.93 -3.15
N SER A 130 10.87 10.67 -2.01
CA SER A 130 11.87 9.60 -1.87
C SER A 130 11.70 8.91 -0.53
N TYR A 131 12.20 7.68 -0.43
CA TYR A 131 12.17 6.89 0.80
C TYR A 131 13.47 6.11 0.96
N GLU A 132 13.71 5.61 2.17
CA GLU A 132 14.82 4.71 2.45
C GLU A 132 14.35 3.25 2.36
N GLU A 133 15.10 2.41 1.65
CA GLU A 133 14.93 0.97 1.62
C GLU A 133 16.06 0.30 2.39
N TYR A 134 15.71 -0.66 3.25
CA TYR A 134 16.68 -1.44 4.00
C TYR A 134 16.88 -2.80 3.35
N TRP A 135 18.12 -3.12 3.05
CA TRP A 135 18.56 -4.40 2.55
C TRP A 135 19.19 -5.23 3.67
N PRO A 136 18.63 -6.39 4.01
CA PRO A 136 19.27 -7.28 4.97
C PRO A 136 20.61 -7.77 4.43
N ASP A 137 21.60 -7.90 5.30
CA ASP A 137 22.87 -8.54 4.95
C ASP A 137 22.62 -10.05 4.81
N ILE A 138 22.57 -10.50 3.56
CA ILE A 138 22.35 -11.91 3.21
C ILE A 138 23.57 -12.38 2.44
N ASP A 139 24.16 -13.49 2.87
CA ASP A 139 25.29 -14.10 2.22
C ASP A 139 24.99 -14.40 0.75
N GLY A 140 25.88 -13.97 -0.13
CA GLY A 140 25.77 -14.17 -1.58
C GLY A 140 25.05 -13.05 -2.33
N LEU A 141 24.46 -12.04 -1.66
CA LEU A 141 23.99 -10.85 -2.34
C LEU A 141 25.15 -9.94 -2.75
N ALA A 142 25.07 -9.45 -4.00
CA ALA A 142 26.07 -8.52 -4.54
C ALA A 142 26.01 -7.13 -3.89
N GLN A 143 24.83 -6.73 -3.41
CA GLN A 143 24.63 -5.43 -2.79
C GLN A 143 25.04 -5.46 -1.32
N ARG A 144 25.89 -4.52 -0.91
CA ARG A 144 26.43 -4.40 0.45
C ARG A 144 25.92 -3.19 1.22
N GLU A 145 25.26 -2.27 0.55
CA GLU A 145 24.64 -1.12 1.24
C GLU A 145 23.39 -1.56 1.98
N THR A 146 23.37 -1.33 3.29
CA THR A 146 22.24 -1.73 4.15
C THR A 146 21.04 -0.79 4.05
N VAL A 147 21.25 0.44 3.57
CA VAL A 147 20.19 1.43 3.34
C VAL A 147 20.45 2.14 2.02
N THR A 148 19.47 2.12 1.14
CA THR A 148 19.49 2.85 -0.13
C THR A 148 18.39 3.89 -0.17
N ASP A 149 18.60 4.94 -0.97
CA ASP A 149 17.60 5.98 -1.25
C ASP A 149 16.91 5.68 -2.58
N GLU A 150 15.57 5.57 -2.51
CA GLU A 150 14.75 5.30 -3.67
C GLU A 150 13.81 6.48 -3.98
N ASN A 151 13.69 6.81 -5.26
CA ASN A 151 12.77 7.83 -5.72
C ASN A 151 11.42 7.23 -6.09
N MET A 152 10.36 8.00 -5.87
CA MET A 152 9.01 7.67 -6.31
C MET A 152 8.62 8.56 -7.50
N PRO A 153 7.65 8.12 -8.31
CA PRO A 153 7.08 8.98 -9.35
C PRO A 153 6.50 10.28 -8.75
N SER A 154 6.67 11.38 -9.46
CA SER A 154 6.20 12.70 -9.02
C SER A 154 4.73 12.68 -8.62
N LYS A 155 4.41 13.35 -7.52
CA LYS A 155 3.04 13.49 -6.99
C LYS A 155 2.34 12.16 -6.70
N THR A 156 3.12 11.11 -6.39
CA THR A 156 2.60 9.80 -5.97
C THR A 156 3.39 9.26 -4.79
N PHE A 157 2.82 8.25 -4.11
CA PHE A 157 3.52 7.47 -3.09
C PHE A 157 3.60 5.98 -3.45
N PHE A 158 3.53 5.68 -4.74
CA PHE A 158 3.79 4.33 -5.26
C PHE A 158 5.29 4.07 -5.35
N ASP A 159 5.70 2.83 -5.14
CA ASP A 159 7.09 2.42 -5.30
C ASP A 159 7.41 2.12 -6.78
N ILE A 160 6.65 1.21 -7.39
CA ILE A 160 6.90 0.72 -8.76
C ILE A 160 5.63 0.81 -9.61
N SER A 161 4.53 0.19 -9.15
CA SER A 161 3.30 0.07 -9.92
C SER A 161 2.12 0.71 -9.21
N VAL A 162 1.18 1.23 -9.99
CA VAL A 162 -0.04 1.90 -9.50
C VAL A 162 -1.14 0.92 -9.13
N ILE A 163 -1.07 -0.33 -9.59
CA ILE A 163 -1.98 -1.42 -9.23
C ILE A 163 -1.16 -2.69 -8.97
N HIS A 164 -1.46 -3.34 -7.87
CA HIS A 164 -0.94 -4.66 -7.53
C HIS A 164 -2.07 -5.69 -7.61
N ILE A 165 -1.92 -6.66 -8.49
CA ILE A 165 -2.85 -7.77 -8.66
C ILE A 165 -2.21 -9.04 -8.12
N MET A 166 -3.01 -9.87 -7.47
CA MET A 166 -2.59 -11.16 -6.93
C MET A 166 -3.70 -12.19 -7.13
N THR A 167 -3.33 -13.45 -7.38
CA THR A 167 -4.31 -14.53 -7.50
C THR A 167 -4.44 -15.36 -6.22
N THR A 168 -5.59 -15.98 -6.02
CA THR A 168 -5.79 -16.93 -4.93
C THR A 168 -4.90 -18.16 -5.09
N SER A 169 -4.64 -18.59 -6.33
CA SER A 169 -3.74 -19.70 -6.63
C SER A 169 -2.31 -19.42 -6.16
N THR A 170 -1.77 -18.23 -6.44
CA THR A 170 -0.44 -17.83 -5.96
C THR A 170 -0.34 -17.90 -4.44
N ILE A 171 -1.35 -17.38 -3.72
CA ILE A 171 -1.37 -17.43 -2.25
C ILE A 171 -1.42 -18.88 -1.75
N ASN A 172 -2.25 -19.71 -2.36
CA ASN A 172 -2.36 -21.12 -1.99
C ASN A 172 -1.04 -21.86 -2.25
N ARG A 173 -0.41 -21.58 -3.38
CA ARG A 173 0.90 -22.16 -3.70
C ARG A 173 1.99 -21.77 -2.71
N LEU A 174 2.03 -20.53 -2.28
CA LEU A 174 2.97 -20.08 -1.24
C LEU A 174 2.74 -20.83 0.09
N ARG A 175 1.48 -21.06 0.47
CA ARG A 175 1.13 -21.85 1.66
C ARG A 175 1.56 -23.30 1.55
N GLU A 176 1.45 -23.91 0.38
CA GLU A 176 1.92 -25.27 0.13
C GLU A 176 3.45 -25.37 0.17
N LEU A 177 4.16 -24.40 -0.43
CA LEU A 177 5.62 -24.37 -0.46
C LEU A 177 6.24 -24.14 0.91
N TYR A 178 5.56 -23.38 1.78
CA TYR A 178 6.03 -23.09 3.12
C TYR A 178 4.86 -23.06 4.13
N PRO A 179 4.38 -24.22 4.59
CA PRO A 179 3.18 -24.34 5.43
C PRO A 179 3.26 -23.59 6.77
N GLU A 180 4.47 -23.36 7.29
CA GLU A 180 4.68 -22.60 8.52
C GLU A 180 4.59 -21.08 8.29
N GLY A 181 4.57 -20.65 7.04
CA GLY A 181 4.48 -19.24 6.65
C GLY A 181 3.07 -18.69 6.81
N ARG A 182 2.98 -17.38 7.12
CA ARG A 182 1.70 -16.67 7.22
C ARG A 182 1.42 -15.91 5.93
N PHE A 183 0.84 -16.60 4.94
CA PHE A 183 0.49 -16.02 3.65
C PHE A 183 -0.96 -15.55 3.64
N GLU A 184 -1.20 -14.39 4.26
CA GLU A 184 -2.47 -13.70 4.26
C GLU A 184 -2.45 -12.60 3.17
N VAL A 185 -3.51 -12.45 2.38
CA VAL A 185 -3.65 -11.44 1.32
C VAL A 185 -3.18 -10.06 1.78
N ARG A 186 -3.66 -9.62 2.94
CA ARG A 186 -3.35 -8.30 3.50
C ARG A 186 -1.85 -8.02 3.69
N ARG A 187 -1.01 -9.06 3.83
CA ARG A 187 0.45 -8.89 4.01
C ARG A 187 1.14 -8.48 2.71
N PHE A 188 0.59 -8.88 1.58
CA PHE A 188 1.08 -8.49 0.25
C PHE A 188 0.51 -7.17 -0.23
N ARG A 189 -0.59 -6.71 0.40
CA ARG A 189 -1.25 -5.45 0.10
C ARG A 189 -1.63 -5.29 -1.38
N PRO A 190 -2.24 -6.31 -2.02
CA PRO A 190 -2.74 -6.18 -3.38
C PRO A 190 -3.94 -5.23 -3.42
N ASN A 191 -4.13 -4.58 -4.57
CA ASN A 191 -5.34 -3.83 -4.83
C ASN A 191 -6.47 -4.74 -5.31
N ILE A 192 -6.13 -5.77 -6.09
CA ILE A 192 -7.09 -6.67 -6.72
C ILE A 192 -6.67 -8.11 -6.43
N VAL A 193 -7.58 -8.91 -5.89
CA VAL A 193 -7.40 -10.35 -5.76
C VAL A 193 -8.34 -11.05 -6.73
N VAL A 194 -7.79 -11.95 -7.55
CA VAL A 194 -8.51 -12.66 -8.60
C VAL A 194 -8.49 -14.15 -8.29
N GLU A 195 -9.66 -14.78 -8.40
CA GLU A 195 -9.79 -16.23 -8.50
C GLU A 195 -9.77 -16.62 -9.97
N SER A 196 -8.85 -17.50 -10.38
CA SER A 196 -8.72 -17.93 -11.76
C SER A 196 -9.93 -18.75 -12.22
N ALA A 197 -10.41 -18.52 -13.45
CA ALA A 197 -11.47 -19.32 -14.08
C ALA A 197 -10.99 -20.70 -14.55
N ALA A 198 -9.69 -20.96 -14.57
CA ALA A 198 -9.13 -22.23 -15.01
C ALA A 198 -9.36 -23.32 -13.95
N SER A 199 -9.95 -24.45 -14.36
CA SER A 199 -10.22 -25.62 -13.50
C SER A 199 -8.99 -26.34 -12.98
N LYS A 200 -7.80 -25.98 -13.46
CA LYS A 200 -6.49 -26.35 -12.90
C LYS A 200 -5.71 -25.07 -12.76
N GLU A 201 -5.70 -24.54 -11.56
CA GLU A 201 -4.93 -23.38 -11.20
C GLU A 201 -3.46 -23.59 -11.56
N LYS A 202 -2.97 -22.75 -12.48
CA LYS A 202 -1.53 -22.65 -12.71
C LYS A 202 -0.95 -21.74 -11.63
N ASP A 203 0.12 -22.19 -11.03
CA ASP A 203 0.87 -21.39 -10.07
C ASP A 203 1.39 -20.11 -10.75
N PHE A 204 1.28 -18.99 -10.06
CA PHE A 204 1.81 -17.70 -10.52
C PHE A 204 1.32 -17.28 -11.91
N ILE A 205 0.03 -17.56 -12.20
CA ILE A 205 -0.59 -17.29 -13.52
C ILE A 205 -0.51 -15.80 -13.91
N GLU A 206 -0.50 -14.91 -12.94
CA GLU A 206 -0.35 -13.46 -13.16
C GLU A 206 0.96 -13.08 -13.87
N ASN A 207 1.97 -13.92 -13.84
CA ASN A 207 3.21 -13.72 -14.59
C ASN A 207 3.05 -13.89 -16.10
N SER A 208 1.89 -14.41 -16.54
CA SER A 208 1.58 -14.65 -17.96
C SER A 208 0.54 -13.68 -18.54
N TRP A 209 0.11 -12.68 -17.78
CA TRP A 209 -0.87 -11.67 -18.18
C TRP A 209 -0.24 -10.45 -18.85
#